data_7fc39f78af4b3e8ba3aba6bdd6edefc0
#
_entry.id   7fc39f78af4b3e8ba3aba6bdd6edefc0
#
_cell.length_a   1.000
_cell.length_b   1.000
_cell.length_c   1.000
_cell.angle_alpha   90.00
_cell.angle_beta   90.00
_cell.angle_gamma   90.00
#
_symmetry.space_group_name_H-M   'P 1'
#
loop_
_entity.id
_entity.type
_entity.pdbx_description
1 polymer ?
#
loop_
_entity_poly.entity_id
_entity_poly.type
_entity_poly.pdbx_seq_one_letter_code
_entity_poly.pdbx_strand_id
1 'polypeptide(L)'
;FYVQFRGTLGILYEQSRMAEDGVRRPEGTIQSYKESVHHQYVSTMVNLKTLLKNSKAMYQDFWEGRKYNVSRDSNYANRTFVILPTKNNTRINTLAEKLKFQDIKVYKNDKPILVKNILKQTGDIEENFTIPPGSMIIPNRQAEAPLISAIMEFDADIDEEVLIEEKQSVLRDGSSIMYDTTAFNFSMVYGLEAITVPENISSNLVDWEPSNQSIDVSNEAVIWATDGVDDNSVAFAARLMEQDVQVRIIDKEASLSGYNLSRGSVAVIRMDNPNITNLNEIVSKVASELNISVVSLDSGFGPEELPDWGGRHFRLLKKPQIAILSHEGFNSYDVGVSWWSIDHHLGIRHSQL
;
A
#
# COMPACT_ATOMS: atom_id res chain seq x y z
N PHE A 1 6.61 -18.17 -1.79
CA PHE A 1 7.76 -17.26 -1.98
C PHE A 1 8.03 -16.37 -0.76
N TYR A 2 7.03 -15.67 -0.20
CA TYR A 2 7.20 -14.73 0.91
C TYR A 2 8.04 -15.28 2.08
N VAL A 3 7.72 -16.48 2.58
CA VAL A 3 8.41 -17.08 3.72
C VAL A 3 9.89 -17.35 3.43
N GLN A 4 10.25 -17.61 2.17
CA GLN A 4 11.64 -17.85 1.73
C GLN A 4 12.49 -16.58 1.83
N PHE A 5 11.92 -15.42 1.47
CA PHE A 5 12.59 -14.13 1.66
C PHE A 5 12.83 -13.79 3.13
N ARG A 6 12.07 -14.41 4.05
CA ARG A 6 12.31 -14.29 5.49
C ARG A 6 13.29 -15.34 6.05
N GLY A 7 13.94 -16.11 5.16
CA GLY A 7 14.96 -17.10 5.53
C GLY A 7 14.40 -18.44 5.99
N THR A 8 13.13 -18.73 5.69
CA THR A 8 12.50 -20.00 6.08
C THR A 8 12.26 -20.89 4.86
N LEU A 9 12.08 -22.20 5.09
CA LEU A 9 11.76 -23.14 4.02
C LEU A 9 10.25 -23.16 3.76
N GLY A 10 9.87 -22.73 2.58
CA GLY A 10 8.48 -22.81 2.10
C GLY A 10 8.33 -23.92 1.08
N ILE A 11 7.41 -24.85 1.33
CA ILE A 11 7.07 -25.94 0.40
C ILE A 11 5.57 -25.88 0.16
N LEU A 12 5.17 -25.76 -1.12
CA LEU A 12 3.80 -25.81 -1.54
C LEU A 12 3.49 -27.19 -2.14
N TYR A 13 2.47 -27.85 -1.63
CA TYR A 13 1.97 -29.12 -2.17
C TYR A 13 0.62 -28.88 -2.81
N GLU A 14 0.58 -28.86 -4.13
CA GLU A 14 -0.64 -28.80 -4.94
C GLU A 14 -0.88 -30.15 -5.60
N GLN A 15 -1.42 -31.12 -4.88
CA GLN A 15 -1.48 -32.51 -5.36
C GLN A 15 -2.68 -32.82 -6.24
N SER A 16 -3.81 -32.17 -6.04
CA SER A 16 -4.93 -32.15 -6.99
C SER A 16 -6.06 -31.23 -6.54
N ARG A 17 -6.69 -30.57 -7.51
CA ARG A 17 -8.03 -29.98 -7.34
C ARG A 17 -9.05 -31.10 -7.55
N MET A 18 -9.55 -31.70 -6.47
CA MET A 18 -10.57 -32.70 -6.57
C MET A 18 -11.88 -32.17 -6.01
N ALA A 19 -12.79 -31.80 -6.91
CA ALA A 19 -14.18 -31.52 -6.57
C ALA A 19 -15.03 -32.77 -6.55
N GLU A 20 -14.54 -33.85 -7.21
CA GLU A 20 -15.21 -35.13 -7.36
C GLU A 20 -14.31 -36.29 -6.94
N ASP A 21 -14.89 -37.45 -6.67
CA ASP A 21 -14.17 -38.61 -6.16
C ASP A 21 -13.46 -39.41 -7.30
N GLY A 22 -12.58 -38.72 -8.02
CA GLY A 22 -11.70 -39.35 -9.00
C GLY A 22 -11.31 -38.41 -10.14
N VAL A 23 -10.00 -38.32 -10.40
CA VAL A 23 -9.44 -37.62 -11.55
C VAL A 23 -8.68 -38.60 -12.42
N ARG A 24 -9.07 -38.72 -13.69
CA ARG A 24 -8.36 -39.54 -14.65
C ARG A 24 -7.09 -38.83 -15.12
N ARG A 25 -5.95 -39.45 -14.92
CA ARG A 25 -4.66 -38.94 -15.36
C ARG A 25 -4.42 -39.30 -16.84
N PRO A 26 -3.50 -38.59 -17.53
CA PRO A 26 -3.16 -38.85 -18.92
C PRO A 26 -2.72 -40.29 -19.19
N GLU A 27 -2.02 -40.92 -18.24
CA GLU A 27 -1.57 -42.31 -18.32
C GLU A 27 -2.68 -43.31 -18.07
N GLY A 28 -3.91 -42.89 -17.84
CA GLY A 28 -5.09 -43.75 -17.69
C GLY A 28 -5.41 -44.19 -16.26
N THR A 29 -4.56 -43.87 -15.27
CA THR A 29 -4.85 -44.14 -13.86
C THR A 29 -5.92 -43.17 -13.32
N ILE A 30 -6.64 -43.61 -12.29
CA ILE A 30 -7.62 -42.76 -11.58
C ILE A 30 -7.09 -42.48 -10.20
N GLN A 31 -6.86 -41.18 -9.92
CA GLN A 31 -6.51 -40.71 -8.59
C GLN A 31 -7.79 -40.43 -7.81
N SER A 32 -7.99 -41.15 -6.71
CA SER A 32 -9.14 -40.91 -5.82
C SER A 32 -8.90 -39.78 -4.84
N TYR A 33 -9.99 -39.20 -4.32
CA TYR A 33 -9.91 -38.21 -3.23
C TYR A 33 -9.16 -38.75 -2.00
N LYS A 34 -9.41 -40.00 -1.64
CA LYS A 34 -8.74 -40.71 -0.53
C LYS A 34 -7.21 -40.75 -0.72
N GLU A 35 -6.75 -41.04 -1.93
CA GLU A 35 -5.31 -41.07 -2.24
C GLU A 35 -4.71 -39.66 -2.12
N SER A 36 -5.40 -38.65 -2.59
CA SER A 36 -4.94 -37.25 -2.49
C SER A 36 -4.80 -36.79 -1.04
N VAL A 37 -5.80 -37.08 -0.20
CA VAL A 37 -5.73 -36.84 1.24
C VAL A 37 -4.57 -37.57 1.90
N HIS A 38 -4.38 -38.86 1.53
CA HIS A 38 -3.27 -39.67 2.04
C HIS A 38 -1.91 -39.11 1.64
N HIS A 39 -1.74 -38.68 0.40
CA HIS A 39 -0.49 -38.06 -0.07
C HIS A 39 -0.20 -36.76 0.67
N GLN A 40 -1.21 -35.90 0.87
CA GLN A 40 -1.05 -34.67 1.67
C GLN A 40 -0.62 -34.99 3.11
N TYR A 41 -1.27 -35.97 3.73
CA TYR A 41 -0.90 -36.39 5.09
C TYR A 41 0.54 -36.92 5.16
N VAL A 42 0.92 -37.81 4.25
CA VAL A 42 2.28 -38.40 4.20
C VAL A 42 3.32 -37.26 3.99
N SER A 43 3.10 -36.39 3.02
CA SER A 43 4.00 -35.25 2.74
C SER A 43 4.17 -34.36 3.97
N THR A 44 3.08 -34.02 4.64
CA THR A 44 3.12 -33.22 5.88
C THR A 44 3.92 -33.93 6.98
N MET A 45 3.66 -35.21 7.20
CA MET A 45 4.35 -35.99 8.22
C MET A 45 5.84 -36.19 7.93
N VAL A 46 6.20 -36.35 6.67
CA VAL A 46 7.61 -36.42 6.25
C VAL A 46 8.32 -35.10 6.49
N ASN A 47 7.68 -33.97 6.17
CA ASN A 47 8.24 -32.65 6.45
C ASN A 47 8.48 -32.44 7.95
N LEU A 48 7.50 -32.76 8.79
CA LEU A 48 7.65 -32.64 10.25
C LEU A 48 8.79 -33.51 10.80
N LYS A 49 8.90 -34.76 10.31
CA LYS A 49 10.00 -35.66 10.69
C LYS A 49 11.36 -35.15 10.21
N THR A 50 11.42 -34.59 8.99
CA THR A 50 12.64 -34.03 8.42
C THR A 50 13.07 -32.79 9.20
N LEU A 51 12.13 -31.91 9.56
CA LEU A 51 12.40 -30.76 10.41
C LEU A 51 12.93 -31.20 11.78
N LEU A 52 12.28 -32.13 12.43
CA LEU A 52 12.72 -32.64 13.72
C LEU A 52 14.15 -33.21 13.66
N LYS A 53 14.44 -34.04 12.66
CA LYS A 53 15.77 -34.66 12.45
C LYS A 53 16.87 -33.63 12.18
N ASN A 54 16.56 -32.55 11.42
CA ASN A 54 17.54 -31.58 10.96
C ASN A 54 17.39 -30.23 11.66
N SER A 55 16.59 -30.12 12.71
CA SER A 55 16.21 -28.85 13.35
C SER A 55 17.41 -27.99 13.71
N LYS A 56 18.46 -28.58 14.30
CA LYS A 56 19.67 -27.83 14.68
C LYS A 56 20.34 -27.16 13.48
N ALA A 57 20.55 -27.89 12.39
CA ALA A 57 21.18 -27.36 11.18
C ALA A 57 20.30 -26.26 10.56
N MET A 58 18.98 -26.50 10.44
CA MET A 58 18.05 -25.54 9.85
C MET A 58 17.97 -24.22 10.65
N TYR A 59 17.97 -24.30 12.00
CA TYR A 59 18.03 -23.10 12.83
C TYR A 59 19.38 -22.39 12.75
N GLN A 60 20.46 -23.14 12.60
CA GLN A 60 21.80 -22.56 12.44
C GLN A 60 21.87 -21.80 11.10
N ASP A 61 21.42 -22.41 10.00
CA ASP A 61 21.40 -21.77 8.67
C ASP A 61 20.53 -20.51 8.68
N PHE A 62 19.35 -20.58 9.31
CA PHE A 62 18.48 -19.41 9.49
C PHE A 62 19.18 -18.29 10.25
N TRP A 63 19.84 -18.61 11.37
CA TRP A 63 20.58 -17.64 12.18
C TRP A 63 21.76 -17.03 11.43
N GLU A 64 22.57 -17.86 10.77
CA GLU A 64 23.74 -17.43 10.02
C GLU A 64 23.34 -16.53 8.84
N GLY A 65 22.28 -16.87 8.13
CA GLY A 65 21.74 -16.03 7.06
C GLY A 65 21.32 -14.64 7.58
N ARG A 66 20.57 -14.56 8.67
CA ARG A 66 20.16 -13.28 9.28
C ARG A 66 21.34 -12.48 9.83
N LYS A 67 22.33 -13.17 10.42
CA LYS A 67 23.60 -12.55 10.85
C LYS A 67 24.39 -11.99 9.67
N TYR A 68 24.45 -12.72 8.56
CA TYR A 68 25.08 -12.25 7.33
C TYR A 68 24.36 -11.00 6.80
N ASN A 69 23.03 -10.97 6.74
CA ASN A 69 22.26 -9.85 6.23
C ASN A 69 22.56 -8.51 6.92
N VAL A 70 22.91 -8.54 8.21
CA VAL A 70 23.27 -7.33 8.98
C VAL A 70 24.77 -7.02 8.97
N SER A 71 25.60 -7.89 8.39
CA SER A 71 27.04 -7.70 8.32
C SER A 71 27.44 -6.65 7.27
N ARG A 72 28.68 -6.16 7.36
CA ARG A 72 29.24 -5.27 6.34
C ARG A 72 29.66 -6.00 5.05
N ASP A 73 29.80 -7.32 5.13
CA ASP A 73 30.18 -8.18 4.02
C ASP A 73 28.97 -8.69 3.23
N SER A 74 27.78 -8.35 3.67
CA SER A 74 26.54 -8.69 3.00
C SER A 74 26.40 -8.00 1.65
N ASN A 75 25.84 -8.70 0.66
CA ASN A 75 25.44 -8.11 -0.62
C ASN A 75 24.42 -6.97 -0.46
N TYR A 76 23.76 -6.89 0.70
CA TYR A 76 22.79 -5.85 1.05
C TYR A 76 23.38 -4.67 1.82
N ALA A 77 24.68 -4.72 2.14
CA ALA A 77 25.32 -3.81 3.10
C ALA A 77 25.33 -2.36 2.64
N ASN A 78 25.49 -2.12 1.34
CA ASN A 78 25.69 -0.81 0.75
C ASN A 78 24.52 -0.39 -0.13
N ARG A 79 23.29 -0.52 0.41
CA ARG A 79 22.09 -0.08 -0.28
C ARG A 79 21.06 0.49 0.69
N THR A 80 20.42 1.59 0.30
CA THR A 80 19.32 2.20 1.01
C THR A 80 18.21 2.56 0.02
N PHE A 81 16.98 2.20 0.32
CA PHE A 81 15.79 2.69 -0.39
C PHE A 81 15.26 3.93 0.31
N VAL A 82 14.86 4.91 -0.47
CA VAL A 82 14.36 6.19 0.05
C VAL A 82 13.04 6.51 -0.65
N ILE A 83 12.00 6.75 0.13
CA ILE A 83 10.73 7.30 -0.37
C ILE A 83 10.76 8.80 -0.12
N LEU A 84 10.56 9.60 -1.17
CA LEU A 84 10.57 11.05 -1.07
C LEU A 84 9.32 11.58 -0.34
N PRO A 85 9.38 12.77 0.25
CA PRO A 85 8.24 13.34 0.97
C PRO A 85 7.03 13.51 0.05
N THR A 86 5.86 13.21 0.58
CA THR A 86 4.59 13.36 -0.13
C THR A 86 3.57 14.07 0.74
N LYS A 87 2.60 14.76 0.12
CA LYS A 87 1.43 15.29 0.81
C LYS A 87 0.38 14.21 1.12
N ASN A 88 0.48 13.03 0.48
CA ASN A 88 -0.39 11.89 0.75
C ASN A 88 0.11 11.13 1.99
N ASN A 89 -0.20 11.66 3.16
CA ASN A 89 0.24 11.09 4.43
C ASN A 89 -0.36 9.71 4.70
N THR A 90 -1.62 9.50 4.31
CA THR A 90 -2.27 8.19 4.43
C THR A 90 -1.47 7.12 3.70
N ARG A 91 -1.08 7.39 2.47
CA ARG A 91 -0.39 6.42 1.62
C ARG A 91 0.99 6.05 2.15
N ILE A 92 1.80 7.04 2.52
CA ILE A 92 3.15 6.78 3.03
C ILE A 92 3.11 6.11 4.41
N ASN A 93 2.17 6.48 5.27
CA ASN A 93 1.99 5.84 6.59
C ASN A 93 1.51 4.39 6.45
N THR A 94 0.58 4.10 5.53
CA THR A 94 0.14 2.73 5.23
C THR A 94 1.31 1.86 4.75
N LEU A 95 2.19 2.40 3.91
CA LEU A 95 3.41 1.69 3.51
C LEU A 95 4.33 1.44 4.71
N ALA A 96 4.57 2.46 5.53
CA ALA A 96 5.41 2.33 6.73
C ALA A 96 4.89 1.27 7.70
N GLU A 97 3.58 1.24 7.95
CA GLU A 97 2.93 0.23 8.81
C GLU A 97 3.13 -1.18 8.25
N LYS A 98 2.94 -1.37 6.94
CA LYS A 98 3.17 -2.66 6.29
C LYS A 98 4.63 -3.12 6.39
N LEU A 99 5.58 -2.21 6.23
CA LEU A 99 7.00 -2.52 6.38
C LEU A 99 7.34 -2.87 7.86
N LYS A 100 6.87 -2.06 8.80
CA LYS A 100 7.05 -2.32 10.25
C LYS A 100 6.42 -3.65 10.67
N PHE A 101 5.25 -4.00 10.14
CA PHE A 101 4.60 -5.30 10.38
C PHE A 101 5.45 -6.50 9.93
N GLN A 102 6.36 -6.28 8.96
CA GLN A 102 7.33 -7.26 8.48
C GLN A 102 8.65 -7.24 9.27
N ASP A 103 8.72 -6.57 10.41
CA ASP A 103 9.94 -6.31 11.18
C ASP A 103 11.02 -5.49 10.44
N ILE A 104 10.63 -4.78 9.40
CA ILE A 104 11.51 -3.88 8.66
C ILE A 104 11.59 -2.55 9.39
N LYS A 105 12.80 -2.13 9.74
CA LYS A 105 13.03 -0.83 10.37
C LYS A 105 12.96 0.25 9.31
N VAL A 106 12.16 1.25 9.61
CA VAL A 106 11.88 2.41 8.75
C VAL A 106 12.21 3.66 9.52
N TYR A 107 12.95 4.55 8.89
CA TYR A 107 13.43 5.78 9.52
C TYR A 107 12.98 7.02 8.75
N LYS A 108 13.20 8.18 9.34
CA LYS A 108 13.01 9.50 8.74
C LYS A 108 14.28 10.32 8.93
N ASN A 109 14.64 11.12 7.94
CA ASN A 109 15.70 12.11 8.10
C ASN A 109 15.10 13.48 8.47
N ASP A 110 15.75 14.16 9.44
CA ASP A 110 15.36 15.52 9.84
C ASP A 110 16.14 16.61 9.08
N LYS A 111 17.24 16.24 8.44
CA LYS A 111 18.14 17.15 7.72
C LYS A 111 18.37 16.64 6.30
N PRO A 112 18.66 17.53 5.34
CA PRO A 112 19.07 17.13 4.01
C PRO A 112 20.29 16.17 4.06
N ILE A 113 20.28 15.14 3.22
CA ILE A 113 21.40 14.19 3.10
C ILE A 113 21.89 14.23 1.65
N LEU A 114 23.16 14.63 1.46
CA LEU A 114 23.78 14.60 0.15
C LEU A 114 24.26 13.18 -0.15
N VAL A 115 23.82 12.64 -1.28
CA VAL A 115 24.16 11.29 -1.77
C VAL A 115 24.60 11.32 -3.22
N LYS A 116 25.20 10.23 -3.69
CA LYS A 116 25.73 10.14 -5.05
C LYS A 116 25.19 8.89 -5.76
N ASN A 117 25.16 9.00 -7.10
CA ASN A 117 24.82 7.88 -7.99
C ASN A 117 23.51 7.18 -7.59
N ILE A 118 22.47 7.97 -7.36
CA ILE A 118 21.17 7.41 -7.05
C ILE A 118 20.54 6.79 -8.31
N LEU A 119 19.78 5.71 -8.13
CA LEU A 119 18.91 5.14 -9.16
C LEU A 119 17.47 5.56 -8.91
N LYS A 120 16.82 6.14 -9.93
CA LYS A 120 15.38 6.49 -9.93
C LYS A 120 14.53 5.31 -10.38
N GLN A 121 13.25 5.36 -10.05
CA GLN A 121 12.25 4.37 -10.53
C GLN A 121 12.16 4.27 -12.06
N THR A 122 12.58 5.30 -12.78
CA THR A 122 12.64 5.34 -14.25
C THR A 122 13.86 4.62 -14.84
N GLY A 123 14.80 4.16 -13.99
CA GLY A 123 16.06 3.58 -14.42
C GLY A 123 17.18 4.61 -14.62
N ASP A 124 16.90 5.90 -14.47
CA ASP A 124 17.90 6.96 -14.61
C ASP A 124 18.82 7.02 -13.40
N ILE A 125 20.10 7.27 -13.64
CA ILE A 125 21.12 7.51 -12.60
C ILE A 125 21.38 9.00 -12.50
N GLU A 126 21.34 9.54 -11.28
CA GLU A 126 21.70 10.92 -10.98
C GLU A 126 22.94 10.94 -10.08
N GLU A 127 24.00 11.62 -10.54
CA GLU A 127 25.31 11.59 -9.87
C GLU A 127 25.32 12.27 -8.50
N ASN A 128 24.59 13.38 -8.34
CA ASN A 128 24.50 14.13 -7.10
C ASN A 128 23.04 14.45 -6.79
N PHE A 129 22.57 13.98 -5.65
CA PHE A 129 21.20 14.19 -5.21
C PHE A 129 21.16 14.60 -3.73
N THR A 130 20.24 15.48 -3.39
CA THR A 130 20.01 15.85 -2.00
C THR A 130 18.66 15.28 -1.56
N ILE A 131 18.70 14.27 -0.69
CA ILE A 131 17.50 13.72 -0.07
C ILE A 131 16.89 14.80 0.83
N PRO A 132 15.65 15.23 0.55
CA PRO A 132 15.01 16.26 1.35
C PRO A 132 14.65 15.76 2.77
N PRO A 133 14.57 16.64 3.77
CA PRO A 133 14.08 16.27 5.09
C PRO A 133 12.65 15.72 5.02
N GLY A 134 12.36 14.78 5.90
CA GLY A 134 11.04 14.12 5.92
C GLY A 134 10.90 12.93 4.97
N SER A 135 11.97 12.55 4.26
CA SER A 135 11.99 11.32 3.47
C SER A 135 11.96 10.08 4.36
N MET A 136 11.32 9.02 3.88
CA MET A 136 11.39 7.70 4.53
C MET A 136 12.64 6.97 4.09
N ILE A 137 13.45 6.54 5.04
CA ILE A 137 14.75 5.90 4.82
C ILE A 137 14.67 4.43 5.26
N ILE A 138 14.98 3.53 4.33
CA ILE A 138 14.92 2.08 4.54
C ILE A 138 16.29 1.50 4.20
N PRO A 139 17.26 1.47 5.14
CA PRO A 139 18.54 0.81 4.91
C PRO A 139 18.31 -0.68 4.63
N ASN A 140 18.95 -1.23 3.61
CA ASN A 140 18.77 -2.64 3.28
C ASN A 140 19.57 -3.57 4.21
N ARG A 141 20.58 -3.06 4.93
CA ARG A 141 21.35 -3.83 5.90
C ARG A 141 20.59 -4.12 7.19
N GLN A 142 19.62 -5.02 7.10
CA GLN A 142 18.74 -5.47 8.18
C GLN A 142 18.59 -6.99 8.14
N ALA A 143 18.03 -7.58 9.18
CA ALA A 143 17.79 -9.02 9.22
C ALA A 143 16.87 -9.50 8.06
N GLU A 144 15.91 -8.67 7.67
CA GLU A 144 14.96 -8.91 6.57
C GLU A 144 15.47 -8.41 5.19
N ALA A 145 16.79 -8.25 5.01
CA ALA A 145 17.37 -7.70 3.78
C ALA A 145 16.90 -8.35 2.47
N PRO A 146 16.75 -9.68 2.35
CA PRO A 146 16.24 -10.30 1.14
C PRO A 146 14.79 -9.89 0.84
N LEU A 147 13.94 -9.78 1.88
CA LEU A 147 12.56 -9.33 1.73
C LEU A 147 12.52 -7.86 1.30
N ILE A 148 13.33 -7.00 1.95
CA ILE A 148 13.43 -5.58 1.58
C ILE A 148 13.81 -5.44 0.11
N SER A 149 14.84 -6.18 -0.34
CA SER A 149 15.23 -6.19 -1.74
C SER A 149 14.09 -6.60 -2.66
N ALA A 150 13.40 -7.69 -2.34
CA ALA A 150 12.32 -8.22 -3.19
C ALA A 150 11.15 -7.24 -3.36
N ILE A 151 10.80 -6.48 -2.30
CA ILE A 151 9.64 -5.58 -2.33
C ILE A 151 9.96 -4.13 -2.65
N MET A 152 11.23 -3.75 -2.70
CA MET A 152 11.66 -2.37 -2.95
C MET A 152 12.50 -2.22 -4.22
N GLU A 153 12.88 -3.30 -4.88
CA GLU A 153 13.71 -3.28 -6.09
C GLU A 153 12.99 -2.62 -7.26
N PHE A 154 13.67 -1.73 -7.98
CA PHE A 154 13.13 -1.07 -9.18
C PHE A 154 13.37 -1.89 -10.44
N ASP A 155 14.48 -2.62 -10.47
CA ASP A 155 14.90 -3.41 -11.61
C ASP A 155 15.03 -4.86 -11.15
N ALA A 156 14.01 -5.65 -11.46
CA ALA A 156 14.05 -7.08 -11.17
C ALA A 156 14.95 -7.77 -12.19
N ASP A 157 16.01 -8.39 -11.70
CA ASP A 157 16.90 -9.22 -12.51
C ASP A 157 16.17 -10.55 -12.84
N ILE A 158 15.61 -10.61 -14.03
CA ILE A 158 14.92 -11.79 -14.57
C ILE A 158 15.84 -12.44 -15.58
N ASP A 159 16.09 -13.74 -15.40
CA ASP A 159 16.93 -14.52 -16.31
C ASP A 159 16.46 -14.41 -17.76
N GLU A 160 17.38 -14.17 -18.69
CA GLU A 160 17.08 -13.99 -20.11
C GLU A 160 16.38 -15.21 -20.72
N GLU A 161 16.73 -16.43 -20.27
CA GLU A 161 16.09 -17.65 -20.74
C GLU A 161 14.59 -17.67 -20.38
N VAL A 162 14.23 -17.20 -19.17
CA VAL A 162 12.84 -17.07 -18.71
C VAL A 162 12.07 -16.05 -19.54
N LEU A 163 12.69 -14.91 -19.86
CA LEU A 163 12.07 -13.88 -20.71
C LEU A 163 11.84 -14.38 -22.14
N ILE A 164 12.76 -15.17 -22.68
CA ILE A 164 12.62 -15.80 -24.01
C ILE A 164 11.48 -16.84 -23.99
N GLU A 165 11.42 -17.70 -22.98
CA GLU A 165 10.37 -18.69 -22.83
C GLU A 165 9.00 -18.06 -22.67
N GLU A 166 8.89 -17.00 -21.85
CA GLU A 166 7.69 -16.19 -21.70
C GLU A 166 7.20 -15.66 -23.06
N LYS A 167 8.11 -15.01 -23.81
CA LYS A 167 7.77 -14.49 -25.13
C LYS A 167 7.30 -15.58 -26.08
N GLN A 168 7.96 -16.74 -26.08
CA GLN A 168 7.58 -17.87 -26.91
C GLN A 168 6.20 -18.42 -26.52
N SER A 169 5.90 -18.54 -25.23
CA SER A 169 4.62 -19.01 -24.73
C SER A 169 3.48 -18.06 -25.13
N VAL A 170 3.66 -16.75 -24.92
CA VAL A 170 2.67 -15.74 -25.32
C VAL A 170 2.43 -15.77 -26.84
N LEU A 171 3.48 -15.88 -27.66
CA LEU A 171 3.35 -15.92 -29.12
C LEU A 171 2.72 -17.22 -29.64
N ARG A 172 2.99 -18.37 -28.99
CA ARG A 172 2.50 -19.69 -29.42
C ARG A 172 1.10 -19.98 -28.89
N ASP A 173 0.88 -19.74 -27.60
CA ASP A 173 -0.29 -20.23 -26.87
C ASP A 173 -1.19 -19.10 -26.36
N GLY A 174 -0.77 -17.85 -26.50
CA GLY A 174 -1.47 -16.68 -25.94
C GLY A 174 -1.46 -16.63 -24.40
N SER A 175 -0.60 -17.44 -23.76
CA SER A 175 -0.57 -17.63 -22.33
C SER A 175 0.78 -17.22 -21.72
N SER A 176 0.75 -16.46 -20.63
CA SER A 176 1.93 -16.16 -19.83
C SER A 176 2.34 -17.36 -18.98
N ILE A 177 3.65 -17.66 -18.92
CA ILE A 177 4.25 -18.60 -17.97
C ILE A 177 4.77 -17.87 -16.73
N MET A 178 4.95 -16.55 -16.83
CA MET A 178 5.38 -15.72 -15.70
C MET A 178 4.22 -15.50 -14.76
N TYR A 179 4.08 -16.43 -13.84
CA TYR A 179 3.03 -16.51 -12.84
C TYR A 179 3.44 -15.68 -11.61
N ASP A 180 2.53 -14.86 -11.09
CA ASP A 180 2.74 -14.01 -9.90
C ASP A 180 3.92 -13.00 -10.01
N THR A 181 4.26 -12.57 -11.22
CA THR A 181 5.36 -11.61 -11.42
C THR A 181 4.93 -10.15 -11.37
N THR A 182 3.73 -9.86 -10.93
CA THR A 182 3.19 -8.52 -10.92
C THR A 182 3.66 -7.72 -9.71
N ALA A 183 4.12 -6.50 -9.96
CA ALA A 183 4.21 -5.38 -9.02
C ALA A 183 4.77 -5.72 -7.62
N PHE A 184 5.95 -6.31 -7.55
CA PHE A 184 6.62 -6.52 -6.27
C PHE A 184 7.14 -5.22 -5.64
N ASN A 185 7.40 -4.18 -6.44
CA ASN A 185 7.89 -2.92 -5.92
C ASN A 185 6.78 -2.13 -5.21
N PHE A 186 6.84 -2.05 -3.89
CA PHE A 186 5.85 -1.37 -3.08
C PHE A 186 5.80 0.13 -3.34
N SER A 187 6.92 0.80 -3.60
CA SER A 187 6.87 2.22 -3.89
C SER A 187 6.09 2.52 -5.17
N MET A 188 6.23 1.69 -6.20
CA MET A 188 5.46 1.81 -7.44
C MET A 188 3.99 1.44 -7.25
N VAL A 189 3.69 0.35 -6.53
CA VAL A 189 2.30 -0.06 -6.22
C VAL A 189 1.55 1.03 -5.46
N TYR A 190 2.23 1.68 -4.53
CA TYR A 190 1.67 2.80 -3.77
C TYR A 190 1.74 4.15 -4.51
N GLY A 191 2.33 4.21 -5.72
CA GLY A 191 2.49 5.46 -6.47
C GLY A 191 3.28 6.50 -5.67
N LEU A 192 4.31 6.08 -4.95
CA LEU A 192 5.21 6.93 -4.17
C LEU A 192 6.53 7.10 -4.93
N GLU A 193 7.03 8.32 -4.99
CA GLU A 193 8.33 8.60 -5.59
C GLU A 193 9.44 8.06 -4.72
N ALA A 194 10.33 7.27 -5.31
CA ALA A 194 11.42 6.60 -4.59
C ALA A 194 12.73 6.60 -5.38
N ILE A 195 13.82 6.45 -4.64
CA ILE A 195 15.18 6.31 -5.18
C ILE A 195 15.92 5.18 -4.44
N THR A 196 16.90 4.60 -5.09
CA THR A 196 17.87 3.70 -4.46
C THR A 196 19.22 4.40 -4.37
N VAL A 197 19.86 4.31 -3.20
CA VAL A 197 21.16 4.90 -2.90
C VAL A 197 22.17 3.77 -2.71
N PRO A 198 23.34 3.77 -3.41
CA PRO A 198 24.34 2.71 -3.33
C PRO A 198 25.23 2.82 -2.08
N GLU A 199 24.66 3.22 -0.95
CA GLU A 199 25.34 3.30 0.35
C GLU A 199 24.36 3.02 1.49
N ASN A 200 24.89 2.67 2.66
CA ASN A 200 24.09 2.48 3.86
C ASN A 200 23.92 3.80 4.62
N ILE A 201 22.77 4.40 4.53
CA ILE A 201 22.44 5.59 5.32
C ILE A 201 22.02 5.14 6.73
N SER A 202 22.82 5.51 7.75
CA SER A 202 22.59 5.11 9.14
C SER A 202 22.79 6.21 10.17
N SER A 203 23.14 7.41 9.75
CA SER A 203 23.37 8.57 10.63
C SER A 203 22.30 9.63 10.45
N ASN A 204 22.01 10.36 11.52
CA ASN A 204 21.00 11.44 11.53
C ASN A 204 19.58 10.96 11.14
N LEU A 205 19.23 9.76 11.58
CA LEU A 205 17.93 9.16 11.37
C LEU A 205 17.17 9.09 12.70
N VAL A 206 15.86 9.27 12.63
CA VAL A 206 14.90 9.00 13.71
C VAL A 206 13.96 7.89 13.24
N ASP A 207 13.41 7.11 14.17
CA ASP A 207 12.43 6.09 13.83
C ASP A 207 11.23 6.76 13.14
N TRP A 208 10.70 6.10 12.11
CA TRP A 208 9.49 6.59 11.44
C TRP A 208 8.30 6.49 12.38
N GLU A 209 7.73 7.63 12.68
CA GLU A 209 6.43 7.69 13.35
C GLU A 209 5.43 8.40 12.42
N PRO A 210 4.19 7.88 12.32
CA PRO A 210 3.14 8.57 11.59
C PRO A 210 3.01 10.00 12.10
N SER A 211 3.00 10.97 11.19
CA SER A 211 2.75 12.34 11.59
C SER A 211 1.29 12.46 12.05
N ASN A 212 1.09 13.00 13.25
CA ASN A 212 -0.25 13.43 13.66
C ASN A 212 -0.69 14.54 12.70
N GLN A 213 -1.84 14.32 12.08
CA GLN A 213 -2.38 15.31 11.15
C GLN A 213 -2.94 16.51 11.90
N SER A 214 -2.81 17.68 11.32
CA SER A 214 -3.39 18.89 11.88
C SER A 214 -4.91 18.87 11.65
N ILE A 215 -5.67 18.79 12.73
CA ILE A 215 -7.13 18.85 12.69
C ILE A 215 -7.53 20.20 13.30
N ASP A 216 -7.65 21.19 12.44
CA ASP A 216 -8.15 22.51 12.80
C ASP A 216 -9.64 22.58 12.44
N VAL A 217 -10.50 22.47 13.45
CA VAL A 217 -11.96 22.55 13.32
C VAL A 217 -12.50 23.62 14.26
N SER A 218 -12.37 24.87 13.84
CA SER A 218 -12.87 26.03 14.58
C SER A 218 -14.39 26.16 14.48
N ASN A 219 -15.02 26.56 15.57
CA ASN A 219 -16.44 26.89 15.60
C ASN A 219 -16.82 28.16 14.82
N GLU A 220 -15.86 29.02 14.55
CA GLU A 220 -16.05 30.27 13.81
C GLU A 220 -15.88 30.08 12.29
N ALA A 221 -15.29 28.97 11.87
CA ALA A 221 -15.07 28.68 10.46
C ALA A 221 -16.39 28.56 9.69
N VAL A 222 -16.37 29.04 8.47
CA VAL A 222 -17.48 28.90 7.51
C VAL A 222 -17.35 27.66 6.65
N ILE A 223 -16.09 27.17 6.49
CA ILE A 223 -15.76 25.96 5.72
C ILE A 223 -14.70 25.17 6.49
N TRP A 224 -14.81 23.85 6.46
CA TRP A 224 -13.76 22.90 6.82
C TRP A 224 -13.36 22.13 5.59
N ALA A 225 -12.07 22.07 5.29
CA ALA A 225 -11.59 21.43 4.07
C ALA A 225 -10.42 20.49 4.33
N THR A 226 -10.32 19.44 3.51
CA THR A 226 -9.16 18.56 3.42
C THR A 226 -8.64 18.51 1.99
N ASP A 227 -7.30 18.40 1.85
CA ASP A 227 -6.66 18.36 0.53
C ASP A 227 -6.96 17.02 -0.15
N GLY A 228 -7.38 17.06 -1.42
CA GLY A 228 -7.69 15.90 -2.24
C GLY A 228 -6.47 15.06 -2.66
N VAL A 229 -5.27 15.49 -2.33
CA VAL A 229 -4.05 14.69 -2.55
C VAL A 229 -3.99 13.48 -1.61
N ASP A 230 -4.57 13.59 -0.41
CA ASP A 230 -4.58 12.50 0.56
C ASP A 230 -5.68 11.47 0.22
N ASP A 231 -5.34 10.19 0.18
CA ASP A 231 -6.27 9.10 -0.18
C ASP A 231 -7.48 9.05 0.76
N ASN A 232 -7.32 9.39 2.03
CA ASN A 232 -8.43 9.43 2.99
C ASN A 232 -9.44 10.55 2.76
N SER A 233 -9.17 11.49 1.82
CA SER A 233 -10.15 12.52 1.45
C SER A 233 -11.47 11.93 0.94
N VAL A 234 -11.39 10.80 0.21
CA VAL A 234 -12.56 10.07 -0.28
C VAL A 234 -13.35 9.43 0.86
N ALA A 235 -12.65 8.76 1.78
CA ALA A 235 -13.28 8.16 2.96
C ALA A 235 -13.86 9.24 3.90
N PHE A 236 -13.21 10.38 4.00
CA PHE A 236 -13.69 11.54 4.76
C PHE A 236 -15.04 12.02 4.22
N ALA A 237 -15.14 12.25 2.90
CA ALA A 237 -16.40 12.62 2.27
C ALA A 237 -17.48 11.54 2.47
N ALA A 238 -17.13 10.28 2.29
CA ALA A 238 -18.04 9.15 2.41
C ALA A 238 -18.64 9.02 3.82
N ARG A 239 -17.79 9.04 4.86
CA ARG A 239 -18.24 8.91 6.26
C ARG A 239 -19.03 10.12 6.75
N LEU A 240 -18.74 11.32 6.24
CA LEU A 240 -19.55 12.50 6.52
C LEU A 240 -20.94 12.38 5.88
N MET A 241 -21.02 11.94 4.61
CA MET A 241 -22.31 11.72 3.94
C MET A 241 -23.14 10.61 4.62
N GLU A 242 -22.51 9.60 5.24
CA GLU A 242 -23.22 8.60 6.04
C GLU A 242 -23.87 9.18 7.29
N GLN A 243 -23.37 10.31 7.79
CA GLN A 243 -23.96 11.08 8.89
C GLN A 243 -24.86 12.23 8.40
N ASP A 244 -25.33 12.14 7.13
CA ASP A 244 -26.21 13.09 6.46
C ASP A 244 -25.62 14.53 6.34
N VAL A 245 -24.29 14.65 6.45
CA VAL A 245 -23.57 15.89 6.19
C VAL A 245 -23.48 16.12 4.69
N GLN A 246 -23.87 17.31 4.24
CA GLN A 246 -23.68 17.74 2.86
C GLN A 246 -22.22 18.15 2.62
N VAL A 247 -21.61 17.56 1.61
CA VAL A 247 -20.19 17.69 1.31
C VAL A 247 -20.02 18.14 -0.14
N ARG A 248 -19.06 19.04 -0.38
CA ARG A 248 -18.68 19.46 -1.73
C ARG A 248 -17.30 18.92 -2.07
N ILE A 249 -17.09 18.66 -3.37
CA ILE A 249 -15.79 18.34 -3.96
C ILE A 249 -15.35 19.49 -4.88
N ILE A 250 -14.06 19.76 -4.88
CA ILE A 250 -13.46 20.78 -5.75
C ILE A 250 -12.93 20.08 -7.01
N ASP A 251 -13.40 20.47 -8.19
CA ASP A 251 -12.98 19.85 -9.45
C ASP A 251 -11.82 20.60 -10.16
N LYS A 252 -11.32 21.68 -9.53
CA LYS A 252 -10.19 22.50 -9.99
C LYS A 252 -9.42 22.98 -8.76
N GLU A 253 -8.13 23.28 -8.89
CA GLU A 253 -7.37 23.92 -7.80
C GLU A 253 -8.06 25.19 -7.31
N ALA A 254 -8.03 25.39 -6.01
CA ALA A 254 -8.55 26.58 -5.33
C ALA A 254 -7.55 27.07 -4.28
N SER A 255 -7.58 28.38 -4.00
CA SER A 255 -6.83 28.97 -2.89
C SER A 255 -7.80 29.80 -2.06
N LEU A 256 -8.07 29.37 -0.83
CA LEU A 256 -9.04 29.98 0.07
C LEU A 256 -8.36 30.31 1.39
N SER A 257 -8.54 31.51 1.88
CA SER A 257 -7.93 31.98 3.16
C SER A 257 -6.42 31.65 3.28
N GLY A 258 -5.68 31.69 2.15
CA GLY A 258 -4.26 31.37 2.11
C GLY A 258 -3.91 29.86 2.04
N TYR A 259 -4.89 28.97 2.04
CA TYR A 259 -4.71 27.53 1.83
C TYR A 259 -4.91 27.14 0.38
N ASN A 260 -3.94 26.42 -0.16
CA ASN A 260 -4.03 25.85 -1.50
C ASN A 260 -4.67 24.46 -1.40
N LEU A 261 -5.78 24.29 -2.11
CA LEU A 261 -6.57 23.07 -2.17
C LEU A 261 -6.45 22.49 -3.56
N SER A 262 -5.96 21.25 -3.66
CA SER A 262 -5.81 20.54 -4.92
C SER A 262 -7.16 20.09 -5.47
N ARG A 263 -7.22 19.78 -6.76
CA ARG A 263 -8.37 19.08 -7.35
C ARG A 263 -8.67 17.80 -6.56
N GLY A 264 -9.94 17.55 -6.25
CA GLY A 264 -10.37 16.43 -5.43
C GLY A 264 -10.50 16.76 -3.94
N SER A 265 -10.12 17.97 -3.53
CA SER A 265 -10.31 18.40 -2.14
C SER A 265 -11.76 18.41 -1.74
N VAL A 266 -12.01 18.06 -0.49
CA VAL A 266 -13.34 17.91 0.10
C VAL A 266 -13.61 19.08 1.03
N ALA A 267 -14.76 19.71 0.88
CA ALA A 267 -15.19 20.83 1.70
C ALA A 267 -16.56 20.60 2.35
N VAL A 268 -16.64 20.86 3.63
CA VAL A 268 -17.89 20.92 4.41
C VAL A 268 -18.22 22.39 4.66
N ILE A 269 -19.34 22.84 4.14
CA ILE A 269 -19.76 24.23 4.23
C ILE A 269 -20.90 24.34 5.23
N ARG A 270 -20.75 25.23 6.20
CA ARG A 270 -21.75 25.42 7.27
C ARG A 270 -23.14 25.76 6.71
N MET A 271 -23.20 26.61 5.69
CA MET A 271 -24.45 27.03 5.07
C MET A 271 -25.18 25.89 4.32
N ASP A 272 -24.49 24.88 3.86
CA ASP A 272 -25.09 23.69 3.26
C ASP A 272 -25.70 22.77 4.34
N ASN A 273 -25.34 22.93 5.61
CA ASN A 273 -25.70 22.06 6.72
C ASN A 273 -26.42 22.83 7.88
N PRO A 274 -27.45 23.67 7.60
CA PRO A 274 -28.01 24.57 8.61
C PRO A 274 -28.73 23.83 9.76
N ASN A 275 -29.15 22.59 9.56
CA ASN A 275 -29.90 21.80 10.53
C ASN A 275 -29.01 20.93 11.43
N ILE A 276 -27.69 20.91 11.20
CA ILE A 276 -26.74 20.12 11.99
C ILE A 276 -26.03 21.02 12.99
N THR A 277 -26.46 20.96 14.25
CA THR A 277 -25.96 21.85 15.31
C THR A 277 -24.54 21.52 15.80
N ASN A 278 -24.16 20.25 15.73
CA ASN A 278 -22.83 19.72 16.14
C ASN A 278 -21.94 19.38 14.95
N LEU A 279 -22.03 20.12 13.84
CA LEU A 279 -21.33 19.83 12.59
C LEU A 279 -19.81 19.77 12.77
N ASN A 280 -19.25 20.71 13.55
CA ASN A 280 -17.81 20.75 13.88
C ASN A 280 -17.34 19.50 14.63
N GLU A 281 -18.15 18.96 15.56
CA GLU A 281 -17.82 17.73 16.30
C GLU A 281 -17.79 16.52 15.35
N ILE A 282 -18.76 16.44 14.44
CA ILE A 282 -18.83 15.37 13.42
C ILE A 282 -17.60 15.44 12.51
N VAL A 283 -17.26 16.62 12.00
CA VAL A 283 -16.09 16.83 11.13
C VAL A 283 -14.81 16.44 11.86
N SER A 284 -14.61 16.94 13.09
CA SER A 284 -13.44 16.64 13.92
C SER A 284 -13.30 15.16 14.22
N LYS A 285 -14.42 14.49 14.57
CA LYS A 285 -14.44 13.05 14.85
C LYS A 285 -14.03 12.24 13.63
N VAL A 286 -14.63 12.47 12.47
CA VAL A 286 -14.30 11.74 11.23
C VAL A 286 -12.86 12.02 10.81
N ALA A 287 -12.38 13.26 10.93
CA ALA A 287 -10.99 13.59 10.63
C ALA A 287 -10.01 12.84 11.56
N SER A 288 -10.32 12.75 12.85
CA SER A 288 -9.51 12.02 13.83
C SER A 288 -9.47 10.52 13.58
N GLU A 289 -10.63 9.90 13.27
CA GLU A 289 -10.73 8.48 12.95
C GLU A 289 -9.91 8.10 11.71
N LEU A 290 -9.82 9.00 10.74
CA LEU A 290 -9.07 8.79 9.50
C LEU A 290 -7.63 9.31 9.57
N ASN A 291 -7.25 9.98 10.67
CA ASN A 291 -5.98 10.69 10.78
C ASN A 291 -5.68 11.56 9.54
N ILE A 292 -6.66 12.34 9.09
CA ILE A 292 -6.55 13.25 7.94
C ILE A 292 -6.51 14.71 8.38
N SER A 293 -5.68 15.53 7.72
CA SER A 293 -5.60 16.96 7.99
C SER A 293 -6.87 17.67 7.54
N VAL A 294 -7.40 18.50 8.41
CA VAL A 294 -8.53 19.40 8.11
C VAL A 294 -8.13 20.82 8.48
N VAL A 295 -8.47 21.78 7.63
CA VAL A 295 -8.24 23.20 7.86
C VAL A 295 -9.55 23.94 7.99
N SER A 296 -9.57 24.92 8.90
CA SER A 296 -10.66 25.87 9.08
C SER A 296 -10.46 27.10 8.19
N LEU A 297 -11.49 27.46 7.43
CA LEU A 297 -11.47 28.60 6.54
C LEU A 297 -12.57 29.57 6.97
N ASP A 298 -12.22 30.85 7.14
CA ASP A 298 -13.10 31.95 7.54
C ASP A 298 -13.75 32.64 6.35
N SER A 299 -13.23 32.37 5.14
CA SER A 299 -13.74 32.93 3.88
C SER A 299 -13.74 31.87 2.78
N GLY A 300 -14.74 31.93 1.92
CA GLY A 300 -14.83 31.12 0.71
C GLY A 300 -14.43 31.85 -0.57
N PHE A 301 -13.84 33.05 -0.46
CA PHE A 301 -13.39 33.81 -1.61
C PHE A 301 -11.95 33.47 -1.95
N GLY A 302 -11.72 33.14 -3.21
CA GLY A 302 -10.40 32.94 -3.79
C GLY A 302 -9.88 34.18 -4.51
N PRO A 303 -8.61 34.16 -4.98
CA PRO A 303 -8.09 35.16 -5.90
C PRO A 303 -8.86 35.15 -7.24
N GLU A 304 -8.81 36.23 -7.99
CA GLU A 304 -9.63 36.45 -9.20
C GLU A 304 -9.60 35.32 -10.23
N GLU A 305 -8.49 34.56 -10.33
CA GLU A 305 -8.32 33.48 -11.31
C GLU A 305 -8.69 32.10 -10.79
N LEU A 306 -8.93 31.95 -9.48
CA LEU A 306 -9.24 30.68 -8.81
C LEU A 306 -10.69 30.65 -8.33
N PRO A 307 -11.29 29.45 -8.25
CA PRO A 307 -12.70 29.33 -7.93
C PRO A 307 -13.04 29.69 -6.48
N ASP A 308 -14.15 30.39 -6.31
CA ASP A 308 -14.82 30.61 -5.05
C ASP A 308 -15.70 29.42 -4.66
N TRP A 309 -15.95 29.23 -3.35
CA TRP A 309 -16.79 28.13 -2.83
C TRP A 309 -18.24 28.13 -3.36
N GLY A 310 -18.78 29.27 -3.72
CA GLY A 310 -20.11 29.40 -4.33
C GLY A 310 -20.14 29.13 -5.83
N GLY A 311 -18.97 28.96 -6.46
CA GLY A 311 -18.82 28.77 -7.90
C GLY A 311 -19.08 27.35 -8.36
N ARG A 312 -19.19 27.18 -9.68
CA ARG A 312 -19.50 25.90 -10.35
C ARG A 312 -18.47 24.78 -10.09
N HIS A 313 -17.29 25.13 -9.61
CA HIS A 313 -16.19 24.21 -9.35
C HIS A 313 -16.28 23.53 -7.98
N PHE A 314 -17.16 24.00 -7.07
CA PHE A 314 -17.46 23.37 -5.79
C PHE A 314 -18.78 22.58 -5.90
N ARG A 315 -18.68 21.33 -6.31
CA ARG A 315 -19.83 20.49 -6.61
C ARG A 315 -20.35 19.78 -5.38
N LEU A 316 -21.65 19.90 -5.11
CA LEU A 316 -22.29 19.13 -4.05
C LEU A 316 -22.31 17.66 -4.43
N LEU A 317 -21.80 16.82 -3.53
CA LEU A 317 -21.85 15.36 -3.69
C LEU A 317 -23.25 14.83 -3.34
N LYS A 318 -23.63 13.77 -4.03
CA LYS A 318 -24.84 13.00 -3.70
C LYS A 318 -24.42 11.73 -2.97
N LYS A 319 -25.08 11.45 -1.83
CA LYS A 319 -24.86 10.18 -1.11
C LYS A 319 -25.15 9.00 -2.04
N PRO A 320 -24.19 8.11 -2.26
CA PRO A 320 -24.39 6.97 -3.15
C PRO A 320 -25.33 5.94 -2.50
N GLN A 321 -26.08 5.23 -3.33
CA GLN A 321 -26.79 4.01 -2.95
C GLN A 321 -26.12 2.84 -3.65
N ILE A 322 -25.51 1.94 -2.89
CA ILE A 322 -24.64 0.89 -3.40
C ILE A 322 -25.27 -0.47 -3.15
N ALA A 323 -25.25 -1.32 -4.18
CA ALA A 323 -25.53 -2.75 -4.07
C ALA A 323 -24.37 -3.54 -4.67
N ILE A 324 -23.91 -4.58 -3.98
CA ILE A 324 -22.89 -5.51 -4.44
C ILE A 324 -23.58 -6.81 -4.83
N LEU A 325 -23.45 -7.21 -6.10
CA LEU A 325 -23.93 -8.51 -6.55
C LEU A 325 -22.97 -9.59 -6.10
N SER A 326 -23.43 -10.52 -5.26
CA SER A 326 -22.58 -11.50 -4.57
C SER A 326 -23.04 -12.96 -4.69
N HIS A 327 -24.06 -13.22 -5.52
CA HIS A 327 -24.59 -14.56 -5.70
C HIS A 327 -23.76 -15.42 -6.65
N GLU A 328 -24.19 -16.68 -6.86
CA GLU A 328 -23.56 -17.62 -7.79
C GLU A 328 -23.38 -17.03 -9.21
N GLY A 329 -22.22 -17.22 -9.79
CA GLY A 329 -21.84 -16.70 -11.10
C GLY A 329 -20.94 -15.45 -11.05
N PHE A 330 -20.76 -14.82 -9.88
CA PHE A 330 -19.79 -13.75 -9.70
C PHE A 330 -18.48 -14.28 -9.10
N ASN A 331 -17.38 -13.64 -9.50
CA ASN A 331 -16.07 -14.00 -8.94
C ASN A 331 -16.00 -13.54 -7.47
N SER A 332 -15.77 -14.47 -6.55
CA SER A 332 -15.73 -14.21 -5.11
C SER A 332 -14.62 -13.25 -4.68
N TYR A 333 -13.50 -13.22 -5.41
CA TYR A 333 -12.41 -12.27 -5.13
C TYR A 333 -12.82 -10.84 -5.48
N ASP A 334 -13.47 -10.63 -6.64
CA ASP A 334 -13.93 -9.31 -7.05
C ASP A 334 -15.02 -8.78 -6.13
N VAL A 335 -15.93 -9.66 -5.69
CA VAL A 335 -16.94 -9.34 -4.67
C VAL A 335 -16.26 -8.95 -3.36
N GLY A 336 -15.27 -9.73 -2.92
CA GLY A 336 -14.54 -9.48 -1.67
C GLY A 336 -13.77 -8.16 -1.68
N VAL A 337 -13.06 -7.83 -2.78
CA VAL A 337 -12.34 -6.56 -2.93
C VAL A 337 -13.31 -5.38 -2.94
N SER A 338 -14.43 -5.50 -3.65
CA SER A 338 -15.47 -4.46 -3.70
C SER A 338 -16.09 -4.22 -2.32
N TRP A 339 -16.46 -5.29 -1.63
CA TRP A 339 -16.98 -5.23 -0.26
C TRP A 339 -15.97 -4.58 0.70
N TRP A 340 -14.71 -5.04 0.69
CA TRP A 340 -13.65 -4.47 1.53
C TRP A 340 -13.49 -2.97 1.33
N SER A 341 -13.46 -2.52 0.06
CA SER A 341 -13.27 -1.11 -0.27
C SER A 341 -14.45 -0.26 0.20
N ILE A 342 -15.67 -0.74 0.04
CA ILE A 342 -16.89 0.02 0.36
C ILE A 342 -17.16 -0.01 1.87
N ASP A 343 -17.13 -1.18 2.48
CA ASP A 343 -17.48 -1.37 3.89
C ASP A 343 -16.38 -0.90 4.84
N HIS A 344 -15.18 -1.44 4.67
CA HIS A 344 -14.06 -1.17 5.59
C HIS A 344 -13.36 0.15 5.31
N HIS A 345 -13.00 0.41 4.05
CA HIS A 345 -12.20 1.58 3.73
C HIS A 345 -13.05 2.85 3.71
N LEU A 346 -14.11 2.89 2.92
CA LEU A 346 -14.98 4.06 2.83
C LEU A 346 -15.97 4.18 4.00
N GLY A 347 -16.40 3.07 4.57
CA GLY A 347 -17.42 3.04 5.64
C GLY A 347 -18.81 3.45 5.15
N ILE A 348 -19.17 3.08 3.91
CA ILE A 348 -20.47 3.37 3.30
C ILE A 348 -21.39 2.18 3.44
N ARG A 349 -22.64 2.42 3.84
CA ARG A 349 -23.69 1.41 3.86
C ARG A 349 -23.99 0.90 2.45
N HIS A 350 -24.13 -0.40 2.31
CA HIS A 350 -24.45 -1.06 1.05
C HIS A 350 -25.38 -2.26 1.29
N SER A 351 -25.95 -2.77 0.21
CA SER A 351 -26.72 -4.03 0.19
C SER A 351 -25.92 -5.10 -0.55
N GLN A 352 -25.96 -6.34 -0.07
CA GLN A 352 -25.48 -7.49 -0.82
C GLN A 352 -26.66 -8.24 -1.43
N LEU A 353 -26.61 -8.52 -2.73
CA LEU A 353 -27.68 -9.14 -3.51
C LEU A 353 -27.16 -10.43 -4.17
#